data_4271db5f7c17e3a43f319f41bebcb08d
#
_entry.id   4271db5f7c17e3a43f319f41bebcb08d
#
_cell.length_a   1.000
_cell.length_b   1.000
_cell.length_c   1.000
_cell.angle_alpha   90.00
_cell.angle_beta   90.00
_cell.angle_gamma   90.00
#
_symmetry.space_group_name_H-M   'P 1'
#
loop_
_entity.id
_entity.type
_entity.pdbx_description
1 polymer ?
#
loop_
_entity_poly.entity_id
_entity_poly.type
_entity_poly.pdbx_seq_one_letter_code
_entity_poly.pdbx_strand_id
1 'polypeptide(L)'
;MCSSDLQNKSYKDYIMGTGYDMVEKTAEWAAPITGIPAERIKQLAADIAAAEAPFICQGWGPQRHTNGEDTSRAICMLPVLIGKIGLPGTNTGQREAEPPTYLVGSLPFENPIKTAIPVYQWINAVDHGKEMTATNAGIVGADKLNNDIKFLWNYAGNCITNQHGDINYTHDVLADESKLEFILVWDTVMTDSAKYADILLPDAMRSEQLNMQTQGYSEYYTAVVVGGPAQEAPGECRSSYDVCADIADKFGKKDAFTEGKTQEDWIKELYEAGAKADGNMPTWDEIKAQGVYKRTLEPAIGLVDFRTDPVKNPLSTPSGKIEIYSEQLAEIAATWELEEGDVINPIPVFTPGFQGYGSVTDEYPLYCTGFHHKSRTHSSFGFIPELEQVARQQLWINPADAESRGIASGDTVAVKSPAGEIRIEALVTPRIIPGTIGIPQGAWHKADMNGDRVDEGACVNTLTTYRPTPLAKGNGPAHSIIAQITKA
;
A
#
# COMPACT_ATOMS: atom_id res chain seq x y z
N MET A 1 24.41 -16.83 -3.44
CA MET A 1 25.88 -16.60 -3.36
C MET A 1 26.26 -16.49 -1.88
N CYS A 2 27.25 -17.23 -1.42
CA CYS A 2 27.83 -16.93 -0.13
C CYS A 2 28.51 -15.56 -0.21
N SER A 3 28.40 -14.77 0.84
CA SER A 3 29.00 -13.43 0.97
C SER A 3 30.53 -13.37 0.77
N SER A 4 31.20 -14.53 0.68
CA SER A 4 32.66 -14.65 0.49
C SER A 4 33.18 -14.15 -0.86
N ASP A 5 32.29 -14.07 -1.88
CA ASP A 5 32.69 -13.72 -3.24
C ASP A 5 32.53 -12.21 -3.55
N LEU A 6 31.94 -11.48 -2.61
CA LEU A 6 31.65 -10.04 -2.73
C LEU A 6 32.62 -9.25 -1.83
N GLN A 7 33.88 -9.13 -2.24
CA GLN A 7 34.89 -8.40 -1.47
C GLN A 7 34.42 -6.95 -1.23
N ASN A 8 34.25 -6.58 0.05
CA ASN A 8 33.79 -5.28 0.56
C ASN A 8 32.37 -4.88 0.12
N LYS A 9 31.53 -5.81 -0.42
CA LYS A 9 30.18 -5.55 -0.90
C LYS A 9 29.11 -6.44 -0.24
N SER A 10 29.49 -7.29 0.72
CA SER A 10 28.54 -8.13 1.41
C SER A 10 27.76 -7.34 2.47
N TYR A 11 26.60 -7.87 2.88
CA TYR A 11 25.83 -7.31 4.00
C TYR A 11 26.66 -7.33 5.31
N LYS A 12 27.53 -8.34 5.48
CA LYS A 12 28.46 -8.40 6.60
C LYS A 12 29.45 -7.22 6.57
N ASP A 13 29.99 -6.87 5.40
CA ASP A 13 30.90 -5.72 5.27
C ASP A 13 30.21 -4.41 5.64
N TYR A 14 28.95 -4.24 5.28
CA TYR A 14 28.14 -3.09 5.68
C TYR A 14 27.94 -3.03 7.20
N ILE A 15 27.52 -4.14 7.83
CA ILE A 15 27.29 -4.18 9.29
C ILE A 15 28.57 -3.99 10.09
N MET A 16 29.66 -4.60 9.65
CA MET A 16 30.97 -4.53 10.35
C MET A 16 31.76 -3.27 10.00
N GLY A 17 31.26 -2.38 9.14
CA GLY A 17 31.97 -1.17 8.73
C GLY A 17 33.26 -1.44 7.96
N THR A 18 33.35 -2.55 7.24
CA THR A 18 34.50 -2.90 6.39
C THR A 18 34.25 -2.65 4.89
N GLY A 19 33.05 -2.15 4.57
CA GLY A 19 32.61 -1.76 3.23
C GLY A 19 31.57 -0.64 3.28
N TYR A 20 31.13 -0.18 2.13
CA TYR A 20 30.15 0.88 1.93
C TYR A 20 30.56 2.21 2.60
N ASP A 21 29.92 2.60 3.68
CA ASP A 21 30.17 3.84 4.41
C ASP A 21 31.28 3.75 5.46
N MET A 22 31.90 2.59 5.60
CA MET A 22 33.01 2.31 6.55
C MET A 22 32.63 2.59 8.02
N VAL A 23 31.33 2.50 8.36
CA VAL A 23 30.81 2.72 9.72
C VAL A 23 30.23 1.42 10.27
N GLU A 24 30.70 0.97 11.42
CA GLU A 24 30.14 -0.21 12.09
C GLU A 24 28.74 0.07 12.63
N LYS A 25 27.79 -0.83 12.35
CA LYS A 25 26.36 -0.70 12.73
C LYS A 25 26.12 -1.38 14.08
N THR A 26 26.65 -0.78 15.15
CA THR A 26 26.44 -1.25 16.52
C THR A 26 25.12 -0.81 17.10
N ALA A 27 24.75 -1.35 18.28
CA ALA A 27 23.60 -0.87 19.02
C ALA A 27 23.78 0.59 19.47
N GLU A 28 25.01 1.01 19.76
CA GLU A 28 25.37 2.40 20.10
C GLU A 28 25.22 3.34 18.91
N TRP A 29 25.52 2.87 17.70
CA TRP A 29 25.25 3.62 16.46
C TRP A 29 23.74 3.77 16.20
N ALA A 30 22.98 2.72 16.46
CA ALA A 30 21.53 2.72 16.22
C ALA A 30 20.74 3.52 17.26
N ALA A 31 21.22 3.60 18.51
CA ALA A 31 20.48 4.22 19.61
C ALA A 31 20.08 5.70 19.35
N PRO A 32 20.97 6.61 18.90
CA PRO A 32 20.58 7.99 18.60
C PRO A 32 19.65 8.12 17.40
N ILE A 33 19.69 7.16 16.46
CA ILE A 33 18.82 7.16 15.25
C ILE A 33 17.41 6.72 15.62
N THR A 34 17.28 5.68 16.45
CA THR A 34 16.00 5.05 16.79
C THR A 34 15.35 5.62 18.04
N GLY A 35 16.10 6.33 18.88
CA GLY A 35 15.66 6.73 20.22
C GLY A 35 15.56 5.56 21.22
N ILE A 36 16.00 4.35 20.83
CA ILE A 36 15.97 3.15 21.67
C ILE A 36 17.33 2.98 22.35
N PRO A 37 17.40 2.82 23.69
CA PRO A 37 18.68 2.61 24.38
C PRO A 37 19.46 1.40 23.83
N ALA A 38 20.76 1.54 23.62
CA ALA A 38 21.63 0.50 23.06
C ALA A 38 21.50 -0.85 23.77
N GLU A 39 21.41 -0.85 25.10
CA GLU A 39 21.24 -2.07 25.91
C GLU A 39 19.90 -2.77 25.60
N ARG A 40 18.84 -2.00 25.27
CA ARG A 40 17.56 -2.57 24.88
C ARG A 40 17.63 -3.21 23.48
N ILE A 41 18.38 -2.62 22.56
CA ILE A 41 18.62 -3.18 21.22
C ILE A 41 19.41 -4.50 21.36
N LYS A 42 20.46 -4.54 22.17
CA LYS A 42 21.24 -5.75 22.44
C LYS A 42 20.38 -6.84 23.08
N GLN A 43 19.54 -6.47 24.05
CA GLN A 43 18.65 -7.43 24.70
C GLN A 43 17.67 -8.03 23.70
N LEU A 44 17.04 -7.21 22.84
CA LEU A 44 16.13 -7.70 21.79
C LEU A 44 16.84 -8.67 20.84
N ALA A 45 18.06 -8.35 20.41
CA ALA A 45 18.84 -9.22 19.55
C ALA A 45 19.15 -10.57 20.23
N ALA A 46 19.48 -10.56 21.53
CA ALA A 46 19.71 -11.77 22.32
C ALA A 46 18.41 -12.60 22.47
N ASP A 47 17.28 -11.95 22.74
CA ASP A 47 15.97 -12.61 22.88
C ASP A 47 15.56 -13.29 21.57
N ILE A 48 15.71 -12.61 20.43
CA ILE A 48 15.41 -13.17 19.10
C ILE A 48 16.33 -14.38 18.81
N ALA A 49 17.62 -14.27 19.10
CA ALA A 49 18.58 -15.34 18.84
C ALA A 49 18.34 -16.57 19.74
N ALA A 50 17.91 -16.36 20.99
CA ALA A 50 17.63 -17.41 21.96
C ALA A 50 16.28 -18.11 21.73
N ALA A 51 15.33 -17.46 21.06
CA ALA A 51 14.02 -18.04 20.81
C ALA A 51 14.12 -19.30 19.96
N GLU A 52 13.41 -20.36 20.35
CA GLU A 52 13.37 -21.62 19.59
C GLU A 52 12.70 -21.41 18.22
N ALA A 53 11.55 -20.76 18.21
CA ALA A 53 10.78 -20.45 17.01
C ALA A 53 10.40 -18.97 16.98
N PRO A 54 11.35 -18.05 16.64
CA PRO A 54 11.03 -16.64 16.53
C PRO A 54 10.13 -16.38 15.32
N PHE A 55 8.97 -15.82 15.56
CA PHE A 55 8.06 -15.37 14.52
C PHE A 55 8.26 -13.86 14.31
N ILE A 56 8.92 -13.49 13.21
CA ILE A 56 9.24 -12.11 12.87
C ILE A 56 8.41 -11.72 11.67
N CYS A 57 7.42 -10.86 11.85
CA CYS A 57 6.57 -10.37 10.78
C CYS A 57 6.53 -8.85 10.74
N GLN A 58 6.23 -8.32 9.58
CA GLN A 58 5.96 -6.91 9.38
C GLN A 58 4.57 -6.73 8.78
N GLY A 59 3.88 -5.65 9.17
CA GLY A 59 2.69 -5.18 8.47
C GLY A 59 3.08 -4.43 7.19
N TRP A 60 2.12 -3.75 6.59
CA TRP A 60 2.34 -3.00 5.35
C TRP A 60 2.80 -1.55 5.59
N GLY A 61 2.95 -1.15 6.87
CA GLY A 61 3.43 0.19 7.26
C GLY A 61 4.90 0.47 6.92
N PRO A 62 5.86 -0.42 7.21
CA PRO A 62 7.29 -0.15 7.03
C PRO A 62 7.65 0.31 5.62
N GLN A 63 7.05 -0.27 4.59
CA GLN A 63 7.28 0.11 3.19
C GLN A 63 6.65 1.46 2.79
N ARG A 64 5.78 2.04 3.62
CA ARG A 64 5.09 3.31 3.36
C ARG A 64 5.86 4.54 3.86
N HIS A 65 7.13 4.36 4.20
CA HIS A 65 8.07 5.42 4.53
C HIS A 65 9.04 5.68 3.37
N THR A 66 9.74 6.81 3.41
CA THR A 66 10.86 7.04 2.50
C THR A 66 11.90 5.93 2.66
N ASN A 67 12.39 5.38 1.56
CA ASN A 67 13.25 4.18 1.53
C ASN A 67 12.64 2.96 2.24
N GLY A 68 11.31 2.85 2.28
CA GLY A 68 10.59 1.79 2.96
C GLY A 68 10.85 0.40 2.39
N GLU A 69 11.23 0.30 1.11
CA GLU A 69 11.67 -0.94 0.48
C GLU A 69 12.89 -1.54 1.20
N ASP A 70 13.89 -0.72 1.54
CA ASP A 70 15.06 -1.17 2.28
C ASP A 70 14.71 -1.53 3.73
N THR A 71 13.79 -0.81 4.36
CA THR A 71 13.25 -1.15 5.69
C THR A 71 12.61 -2.53 5.69
N SER A 72 11.75 -2.81 4.71
CA SER A 72 11.10 -4.13 4.57
C SER A 72 12.11 -5.25 4.33
N ARG A 73 13.11 -5.02 3.48
CA ARG A 73 14.19 -5.97 3.21
C ARG A 73 15.04 -6.21 4.47
N ALA A 74 15.35 -5.17 5.25
CA ALA A 74 16.11 -5.29 6.50
C ALA A 74 15.37 -6.14 7.54
N ILE A 75 14.04 -6.01 7.65
CA ILE A 75 13.24 -6.88 8.55
C ILE A 75 13.31 -8.34 8.09
N CYS A 76 13.24 -8.60 6.77
CA CYS A 76 13.40 -9.95 6.23
C CYS A 76 14.80 -10.55 6.46
N MET A 77 15.82 -9.72 6.71
CA MET A 77 17.14 -10.22 7.06
C MET A 77 17.22 -10.85 8.46
N LEU A 78 16.37 -10.46 9.40
CA LEU A 78 16.44 -10.97 10.78
C LEU A 78 16.31 -12.51 10.85
N PRO A 79 15.25 -13.15 10.30
CA PRO A 79 15.17 -14.62 10.32
C PRO A 79 16.26 -15.31 9.48
N VAL A 80 16.78 -14.65 8.43
CA VAL A 80 17.90 -15.15 7.62
C VAL A 80 19.18 -15.20 8.46
N LEU A 81 19.52 -14.10 9.15
CA LEU A 81 20.75 -13.98 9.95
C LEU A 81 20.84 -14.98 11.10
N ILE A 82 19.70 -15.30 11.73
CA ILE A 82 19.64 -16.30 12.82
C ILE A 82 19.42 -17.73 12.29
N GLY A 83 19.31 -17.95 10.97
CA GLY A 83 19.12 -19.26 10.36
C GLY A 83 17.79 -19.95 10.68
N LYS A 84 16.75 -19.20 11.02
CA LYS A 84 15.45 -19.73 11.49
C LYS A 84 14.36 -19.68 10.41
N ILE A 85 14.73 -19.81 9.13
CA ILE A 85 13.79 -19.93 8.01
C ILE A 85 13.46 -21.38 7.74
N GLY A 86 12.23 -21.70 7.42
CA GLY A 86 11.77 -23.04 7.05
C GLY A 86 11.69 -24.02 8.24
N LEU A 87 11.48 -23.51 9.44
CA LEU A 87 11.26 -24.27 10.65
C LEU A 87 9.84 -24.08 11.16
N PRO A 88 9.24 -25.08 11.82
CA PRO A 88 7.92 -24.92 12.42
C PRO A 88 7.84 -23.73 13.38
N GLY A 89 6.78 -22.94 13.27
CA GLY A 89 6.54 -21.77 14.11
C GLY A 89 7.40 -20.53 13.78
N THR A 90 8.17 -20.57 12.70
CA THR A 90 8.94 -19.41 12.20
C THR A 90 8.32 -18.85 10.92
N ASN A 91 8.82 -17.71 10.46
CA ASN A 91 8.44 -17.13 9.17
C ASN A 91 9.65 -16.51 8.46
N THR A 92 9.38 -15.83 7.33
CA THR A 92 10.41 -15.24 6.46
C THR A 92 10.68 -13.76 6.75
N GLY A 93 10.06 -13.18 7.77
CA GLY A 93 10.13 -11.75 8.06
C GLY A 93 9.22 -10.88 7.18
N GLN A 94 8.42 -11.51 6.32
CA GLN A 94 7.44 -10.84 5.48
C GLN A 94 6.18 -10.48 6.28
N ARG A 95 5.09 -10.17 5.59
CA ARG A 95 3.79 -9.94 6.22
C ARG A 95 3.29 -11.21 6.93
N GLU A 96 2.26 -11.03 7.73
CA GLU A 96 1.71 -12.00 8.66
C GLU A 96 1.08 -13.27 8.02
N ALA A 97 0.72 -13.23 6.74
CA ALA A 97 0.08 -14.35 6.04
C ALA A 97 0.95 -14.86 4.88
N GLU A 98 1.00 -16.18 4.73
CA GLU A 98 1.57 -16.83 3.56
C GLU A 98 0.73 -16.53 2.28
N PRO A 99 1.25 -16.82 1.07
CA PRO A 99 0.47 -16.64 -0.15
C PRO A 99 -0.91 -17.27 -0.05
N PRO A 100 -1.95 -16.53 -0.44
CA PRO A 100 -3.32 -17.03 -0.27
C PRO A 100 -3.59 -18.26 -1.11
N THR A 101 -4.33 -19.22 -0.55
CA THR A 101 -4.84 -20.39 -1.27
C THR A 101 -6.29 -20.13 -1.67
N TYR A 102 -6.54 -19.96 -2.95
CA TYR A 102 -7.88 -19.74 -3.49
C TYR A 102 -8.45 -21.01 -4.10
N LEU A 103 -9.74 -21.29 -3.80
CA LEU A 103 -10.48 -22.44 -4.38
C LEU A 103 -10.98 -22.14 -5.80
N VAL A 104 -11.15 -20.88 -6.12
CA VAL A 104 -11.64 -20.40 -7.41
C VAL A 104 -10.62 -19.42 -7.96
N GLY A 105 -10.25 -19.59 -9.20
CA GLY A 105 -9.35 -18.69 -9.92
C GLY A 105 -10.05 -17.45 -10.44
N SER A 106 -9.33 -16.69 -11.26
CA SER A 106 -9.86 -15.55 -12.03
C SER A 106 -10.16 -15.95 -13.48
N LEU A 107 -10.92 -15.13 -14.17
CA LEU A 107 -11.17 -15.31 -15.60
C LEU A 107 -9.84 -15.32 -16.38
N PRO A 108 -9.66 -16.24 -17.34
CA PRO A 108 -8.41 -16.44 -18.06
C PRO A 108 -8.26 -15.47 -19.23
N PHE A 109 -8.57 -14.17 -19.00
CA PHE A 109 -8.38 -13.17 -20.04
C PHE A 109 -6.99 -12.55 -19.98
N GLU A 110 -6.39 -12.45 -21.17
CA GLU A 110 -5.14 -11.75 -21.32
C GLU A 110 -5.39 -10.29 -21.71
N ASN A 111 -4.83 -9.35 -20.93
CA ASN A 111 -4.86 -7.95 -21.31
C ASN A 111 -3.92 -7.73 -22.52
N PRO A 112 -4.43 -7.30 -23.69
CA PRO A 112 -3.59 -7.02 -24.85
C PRO A 112 -2.69 -5.81 -24.66
N ILE A 113 -3.06 -4.90 -23.73
CA ILE A 113 -2.24 -3.72 -23.41
C ILE A 113 -1.18 -4.14 -22.40
N LYS A 114 0.08 -4.08 -22.82
CA LYS A 114 1.24 -4.47 -22.00
C LYS A 114 1.88 -3.28 -21.31
N THR A 115 1.66 -2.06 -21.80
CA THR A 115 2.16 -0.85 -21.15
C THR A 115 1.41 -0.61 -19.86
N ALA A 116 2.15 -0.49 -18.76
CA ALA A 116 1.61 -0.19 -17.44
C ALA A 116 2.34 1.00 -16.80
N ILE A 117 1.56 1.83 -16.12
CA ILE A 117 2.01 2.97 -15.32
C ILE A 117 1.97 2.55 -13.87
N PRO A 118 3.05 2.74 -13.07
CA PRO A 118 3.00 2.48 -11.64
C PRO A 118 1.86 3.25 -10.98
N VAL A 119 1.14 2.60 -10.06
CA VAL A 119 -0.12 3.12 -9.50
C VAL A 119 0.03 4.49 -8.83
N TYR A 120 1.20 4.82 -8.29
CA TYR A 120 1.46 6.11 -7.67
C TYR A 120 1.77 7.22 -8.69
N GLN A 121 2.00 6.88 -9.96
CA GLN A 121 2.44 7.79 -11.02
C GLN A 121 1.31 8.25 -11.95
N TRP A 122 0.05 7.89 -11.67
CA TRP A 122 -1.04 8.19 -12.60
C TRP A 122 -1.24 9.70 -12.84
N ILE A 123 -1.05 10.54 -11.80
CA ILE A 123 -1.20 11.99 -11.95
C ILE A 123 -0.06 12.60 -12.78
N ASN A 124 1.17 12.10 -12.63
CA ASN A 124 2.30 12.48 -13.48
C ASN A 124 2.05 12.07 -14.94
N ALA A 125 1.40 10.91 -15.16
CA ALA A 125 1.06 10.47 -16.50
C ALA A 125 0.00 11.38 -17.18
N VAL A 126 -0.82 12.07 -16.40
CA VAL A 126 -1.71 13.13 -16.88
C VAL A 126 -0.91 14.39 -17.17
N ASP A 127 -0.07 14.82 -16.24
CA ASP A 127 0.65 16.11 -16.29
C ASP A 127 1.76 16.14 -17.37
N HIS A 128 2.60 15.10 -17.40
CA HIS A 128 3.77 15.02 -18.29
C HIS A 128 4.11 13.59 -18.72
N GLY A 129 3.08 12.81 -19.04
CA GLY A 129 3.21 11.40 -19.41
C GLY A 129 4.24 11.13 -20.50
N LYS A 130 4.33 12.01 -21.53
CA LYS A 130 5.33 11.87 -22.60
C LYS A 130 6.79 11.91 -22.14
N GLU A 131 7.06 12.42 -20.95
CA GLU A 131 8.39 12.47 -20.36
C GLU A 131 8.72 11.22 -19.54
N MET A 132 7.68 10.41 -19.23
CA MET A 132 7.81 9.23 -18.39
C MET A 132 8.39 8.05 -19.16
N THR A 133 9.45 7.48 -18.59
CA THR A 133 10.20 6.35 -19.14
C THR A 133 10.22 5.16 -18.18
N ALA A 134 10.75 4.03 -18.66
CA ALA A 134 11.00 2.88 -17.80
C ALA A 134 12.01 3.20 -16.67
N THR A 135 12.96 4.11 -16.92
CA THR A 135 14.06 4.42 -15.98
C THR A 135 13.74 5.57 -15.01
N ASN A 136 12.96 6.57 -15.41
CA ASN A 136 12.62 7.69 -14.51
C ASN A 136 11.30 7.46 -13.74
N ALA A 137 10.33 6.75 -14.34
CA ALA A 137 8.98 6.59 -13.79
C ALA A 137 8.56 5.12 -13.59
N GLY A 138 9.40 4.16 -13.96
CA GLY A 138 9.08 2.75 -13.80
C GLY A 138 8.01 2.23 -14.75
N ILE A 139 7.89 2.80 -15.95
CA ILE A 139 6.96 2.32 -16.99
C ILE A 139 7.33 0.88 -17.34
N VAL A 140 6.34 0.00 -17.42
CA VAL A 140 6.51 -1.41 -17.77
C VAL A 140 5.88 -1.67 -19.14
N GLY A 141 6.49 -2.56 -19.91
CA GLY A 141 6.00 -2.96 -21.24
C GLY A 141 6.24 -1.97 -22.38
N ALA A 142 6.92 -0.85 -22.08
CA ALA A 142 7.39 0.14 -23.05
C ALA A 142 8.58 0.91 -22.49
N ASP A 143 9.46 1.43 -23.34
CA ASP A 143 10.58 2.27 -22.88
C ASP A 143 10.11 3.63 -22.37
N LYS A 144 9.01 4.15 -22.90
CA LYS A 144 8.37 5.41 -22.48
C LYS A 144 6.90 5.45 -22.90
N LEU A 145 6.13 6.36 -22.31
CA LEU A 145 4.77 6.64 -22.77
C LEU A 145 4.79 7.49 -24.05
N ASN A 146 3.89 7.17 -24.98
CA ASN A 146 3.76 7.91 -26.23
C ASN A 146 2.93 9.19 -26.08
N ASN A 147 2.04 9.22 -25.09
CA ASN A 147 1.08 10.31 -24.87
C ASN A 147 0.92 10.58 -23.39
N ASP A 148 0.50 11.82 -23.07
CA ASP A 148 -0.08 12.14 -21.78
C ASP A 148 -1.46 11.48 -21.66
N ILE A 149 -1.88 11.13 -20.46
CA ILE A 149 -3.22 10.57 -20.22
C ILE A 149 -4.24 11.69 -20.31
N LYS A 150 -5.29 11.46 -21.11
CA LYS A 150 -6.36 12.43 -21.39
C LYS A 150 -7.72 12.03 -20.88
N PHE A 151 -7.87 10.77 -20.48
CA PHE A 151 -9.10 10.21 -19.94
C PHE A 151 -8.80 9.46 -18.65
N LEU A 152 -9.43 9.84 -17.55
CA LEU A 152 -9.35 9.16 -16.26
C LEU A 152 -10.66 8.44 -15.97
N TRP A 153 -10.57 7.14 -15.75
CA TRP A 153 -11.69 6.34 -15.24
C TRP A 153 -11.36 5.87 -13.82
N ASN A 154 -11.98 6.51 -12.84
CA ASN A 154 -11.86 6.14 -11.44
C ASN A 154 -13.02 5.22 -11.05
N TYR A 155 -12.73 3.93 -10.85
CA TYR A 155 -13.71 2.91 -10.51
C TYR A 155 -13.52 2.40 -9.08
N ALA A 156 -14.64 2.44 -8.30
CA ALA A 156 -14.75 1.85 -6.96
C ALA A 156 -13.58 2.23 -6.01
N GLY A 157 -13.13 3.47 -6.08
CA GLY A 157 -12.00 3.92 -5.27
C GLY A 157 -11.98 5.43 -5.06
N ASN A 158 -11.66 5.84 -3.83
CA ASN A 158 -11.44 7.25 -3.50
C ASN A 158 -10.00 7.67 -3.85
N CYS A 159 -9.56 7.40 -5.12
CA CYS A 159 -8.17 7.46 -5.53
C CYS A 159 -7.67 8.89 -5.74
N ILE A 160 -8.52 9.79 -6.24
CA ILE A 160 -8.10 11.16 -6.61
C ILE A 160 -7.59 11.93 -5.39
N THR A 161 -8.25 11.77 -4.25
CA THR A 161 -7.91 12.52 -3.02
C THR A 161 -7.28 11.67 -1.93
N ASN A 162 -7.36 10.34 -2.01
CA ASN A 162 -6.94 9.46 -0.91
C ASN A 162 -5.88 8.40 -1.27
N GLN A 163 -5.38 8.35 -2.51
CA GLN A 163 -4.39 7.34 -2.87
C GLN A 163 -2.95 7.79 -2.62
N HIS A 164 -2.59 9.00 -3.01
CA HIS A 164 -1.25 9.54 -2.87
C HIS A 164 -1.24 10.95 -2.28
N GLY A 165 -0.06 11.45 -1.95
CA GLY A 165 0.13 12.77 -1.37
C GLY A 165 -0.04 13.91 -2.36
N ASP A 166 -0.02 15.13 -1.81
CA ASP A 166 -0.12 16.39 -2.51
C ASP A 166 -1.43 16.55 -3.30
N ILE A 167 -2.52 16.64 -2.53
CA ILE A 167 -3.85 16.86 -3.12
C ILE A 167 -3.92 18.20 -3.86
N ASN A 168 -3.15 19.20 -3.42
CA ASN A 168 -3.09 20.50 -4.09
C ASN A 168 -2.52 20.38 -5.50
N TYR A 169 -1.40 19.68 -5.66
CA TYR A 169 -0.84 19.37 -6.97
C TYR A 169 -1.83 18.58 -7.84
N THR A 170 -2.43 17.53 -7.26
CA THR A 170 -3.44 16.71 -7.96
C THR A 170 -4.58 17.59 -8.47
N HIS A 171 -5.10 18.50 -7.62
CA HIS A 171 -6.15 19.43 -8.00
C HIS A 171 -5.74 20.34 -9.14
N ASP A 172 -4.56 20.96 -9.06
CA ASP A 172 -4.08 21.87 -10.08
C ASP A 172 -3.92 21.19 -11.45
N VAL A 173 -3.47 19.93 -11.46
CA VAL A 173 -3.39 19.14 -12.70
C VAL A 173 -4.78 18.81 -13.25
N LEU A 174 -5.72 18.37 -12.40
CA LEU A 174 -7.06 17.99 -12.84
C LEU A 174 -7.97 19.15 -13.19
N ALA A 175 -7.73 20.34 -12.63
CA ALA A 175 -8.48 21.56 -12.95
C ALA A 175 -8.05 22.17 -14.30
N ASP A 176 -6.95 21.74 -14.86
CA ASP A 176 -6.46 22.18 -16.18
C ASP A 176 -7.01 21.28 -17.28
N GLU A 177 -8.10 21.70 -17.93
CA GLU A 177 -8.76 20.97 -19.04
C GLU A 177 -7.82 20.72 -20.25
N SER A 178 -6.71 21.45 -20.35
CA SER A 178 -5.70 21.18 -21.38
C SER A 178 -4.88 19.94 -21.09
N LYS A 179 -4.78 19.54 -19.81
CA LYS A 179 -4.06 18.34 -19.34
C LYS A 179 -4.96 17.12 -19.36
N LEU A 180 -6.12 17.18 -18.73
CA LEU A 180 -7.08 16.08 -18.66
C LEU A 180 -8.42 16.50 -19.24
N GLU A 181 -8.89 15.80 -20.27
CA GLU A 181 -10.05 16.16 -21.05
C GLU A 181 -11.36 15.60 -20.47
N PHE A 182 -11.30 14.51 -19.68
CA PHE A 182 -12.50 13.84 -19.20
C PHE A 182 -12.25 12.95 -17.99
N ILE A 183 -13.10 13.06 -16.97
CA ILE A 183 -13.08 12.26 -15.75
C ILE A 183 -14.40 11.50 -15.60
N LEU A 184 -14.32 10.18 -15.67
CA LEU A 184 -15.42 9.29 -15.33
C LEU A 184 -15.18 8.73 -13.93
N VAL A 185 -16.11 8.96 -13.01
CA VAL A 185 -16.09 8.28 -11.70
C VAL A 185 -17.27 7.33 -11.61
N TRP A 186 -17.02 6.16 -11.08
CA TRP A 186 -18.01 5.13 -10.88
C TRP A 186 -17.88 4.56 -9.48
N ASP A 187 -18.82 4.87 -8.60
CA ASP A 187 -18.75 4.50 -7.19
C ASP A 187 -20.15 4.29 -6.60
N THR A 188 -20.20 3.64 -5.44
CA THR A 188 -21.43 3.37 -4.69
C THR A 188 -21.90 4.55 -3.83
N VAL A 189 -21.01 5.52 -3.58
CA VAL A 189 -21.28 6.71 -2.76
C VAL A 189 -20.58 7.93 -3.36
N MET A 190 -21.06 9.13 -3.01
CA MET A 190 -20.44 10.39 -3.41
C MET A 190 -19.20 10.66 -2.56
N THR A 191 -18.07 10.07 -2.97
CA THR A 191 -16.77 10.31 -2.34
C THR A 191 -16.27 11.73 -2.63
N ASP A 192 -15.22 12.17 -1.92
CA ASP A 192 -14.53 13.41 -2.25
C ASP A 192 -13.85 13.34 -3.63
N SER A 193 -13.38 12.18 -4.07
CA SER A 193 -12.93 11.96 -5.45
C SER A 193 -14.03 12.06 -6.48
N ALA A 194 -15.24 11.64 -6.15
CA ALA A 194 -16.39 11.71 -7.09
C ALA A 194 -16.77 13.15 -7.46
N LYS A 195 -16.39 14.13 -6.66
CA LYS A 195 -16.63 15.56 -6.94
C LYS A 195 -15.84 16.09 -8.14
N TYR A 196 -14.84 15.36 -8.60
CA TYR A 196 -14.03 15.71 -9.78
C TYR A 196 -14.62 15.19 -11.08
N ALA A 197 -15.70 14.39 -11.04
CA ALA A 197 -16.24 13.71 -12.20
C ALA A 197 -16.99 14.68 -13.16
N ASP A 198 -16.74 14.54 -14.46
CA ASP A 198 -17.60 15.06 -15.53
C ASP A 198 -18.86 14.20 -15.66
N ILE A 199 -18.68 12.87 -15.50
CA ILE A 199 -19.79 11.90 -15.41
C ILE A 199 -19.58 11.03 -14.19
N LEU A 200 -20.63 10.90 -13.37
CA LEU A 200 -20.70 9.99 -12.24
C LEU A 200 -21.68 8.87 -12.54
N LEU A 201 -21.21 7.62 -12.48
CA LEU A 201 -22.05 6.43 -12.63
C LEU A 201 -22.30 5.80 -11.26
N PRO A 202 -23.55 5.52 -10.89
CA PRO A 202 -23.87 4.84 -9.64
C PRO A 202 -23.65 3.33 -9.78
N ASP A 203 -22.80 2.76 -8.92
CA ASP A 203 -22.52 1.32 -8.90
C ASP A 203 -23.47 0.59 -7.95
N ALA A 204 -23.83 -0.63 -8.29
CA ALA A 204 -24.57 -1.52 -7.39
C ALA A 204 -23.61 -2.06 -6.30
N MET A 205 -24.03 -1.96 -5.05
CA MET A 205 -23.29 -2.55 -3.93
C MET A 205 -23.26 -4.08 -4.02
N ARG A 206 -22.33 -4.71 -3.33
CA ARG A 206 -22.24 -6.18 -3.26
C ARG A 206 -23.51 -6.84 -2.71
N SER A 207 -24.25 -6.15 -1.85
CA SER A 207 -25.53 -6.61 -1.32
C SER A 207 -26.70 -6.49 -2.31
N GLU A 208 -26.50 -5.82 -3.42
CA GLU A 208 -27.51 -5.49 -4.43
C GLU A 208 -27.35 -6.32 -5.71
N GLN A 209 -26.38 -7.21 -5.75
CA GLN A 209 -26.10 -8.07 -6.91
C GLN A 209 -25.58 -9.42 -6.45
N LEU A 210 -25.67 -10.44 -7.33
CA LEU A 210 -25.03 -11.72 -7.09
C LEU A 210 -23.51 -11.57 -7.11
N ASN A 211 -22.85 -12.07 -6.09
CA ASN A 211 -21.40 -12.05 -5.97
C ASN A 211 -20.83 -13.40 -5.56
N MET A 212 -19.59 -13.60 -5.93
CA MET A 212 -18.74 -14.64 -5.39
C MET A 212 -17.48 -14.02 -4.79
N GLN A 213 -17.13 -14.43 -3.59
CA GLN A 213 -15.89 -14.02 -2.95
C GLN A 213 -15.10 -15.24 -2.48
N THR A 214 -13.80 -15.19 -2.69
CA THR A 214 -12.89 -16.22 -2.20
C THR A 214 -12.10 -15.65 -1.02
N GLN A 215 -11.91 -16.48 0.02
CA GLN A 215 -11.07 -16.16 1.17
C GLN A 215 -9.85 -17.07 1.13
N GLY A 216 -8.67 -16.48 1.00
CA GLY A 216 -7.41 -17.22 0.94
C GLY A 216 -6.35 -16.77 1.95
N TYR A 217 -6.58 -15.67 2.67
CA TYR A 217 -5.64 -15.10 3.66
C TYR A 217 -5.79 -15.74 5.05
N SER A 218 -6.04 -17.04 5.11
CA SER A 218 -6.09 -17.77 6.35
C SER A 218 -5.19 -19.00 6.23
N GLU A 219 -4.37 -19.23 7.24
CA GLU A 219 -3.51 -20.42 7.32
C GLU A 219 -4.28 -21.68 7.72
N TYR A 220 -5.50 -21.52 8.22
CA TYR A 220 -6.31 -22.63 8.74
C TYR A 220 -7.40 -23.09 7.79
N TYR A 221 -7.86 -22.22 6.90
CA TYR A 221 -8.91 -22.56 5.94
C TYR A 221 -8.89 -21.66 4.71
N THR A 222 -9.46 -22.17 3.64
CA THR A 222 -9.87 -21.39 2.48
C THR A 222 -11.38 -21.50 2.30
N ALA A 223 -12.00 -20.48 1.73
CA ALA A 223 -13.45 -20.45 1.57
C ALA A 223 -13.89 -19.83 0.25
N VAL A 224 -15.05 -20.26 -0.20
CA VAL A 224 -15.83 -19.57 -1.24
C VAL A 224 -17.17 -19.17 -0.66
N VAL A 225 -17.56 -17.93 -0.87
CA VAL A 225 -18.85 -17.38 -0.49
C VAL A 225 -19.59 -16.97 -1.76
N VAL A 226 -20.82 -17.47 -1.94
CA VAL A 226 -21.70 -17.08 -3.02
C VAL A 226 -22.98 -16.51 -2.40
N GLY A 227 -23.35 -15.32 -2.78
CA GLY A 227 -24.53 -14.69 -2.16
C GLY A 227 -25.00 -13.43 -2.88
N GLY A 228 -26.21 -13.02 -2.54
CA GLY A 228 -26.90 -11.84 -3.04
C GLY A 228 -27.85 -12.14 -4.21
N PRO A 229 -28.62 -11.15 -4.65
CA PRO A 229 -28.82 -9.87 -3.97
C PRO A 229 -29.63 -10.04 -2.67
N ALA A 230 -29.27 -9.26 -1.64
CA ALA A 230 -30.05 -9.17 -0.40
C ALA A 230 -31.13 -8.09 -0.50
N GLN A 231 -30.98 -7.17 -1.42
CA GLN A 231 -31.93 -6.09 -1.74
C GLN A 231 -31.79 -5.70 -3.21
N GLU A 232 -32.80 -5.03 -3.74
CA GLU A 232 -32.74 -4.46 -5.08
C GLU A 232 -31.80 -3.23 -5.09
N ALA A 233 -31.08 -3.05 -6.19
CA ALA A 233 -30.25 -1.86 -6.39
C ALA A 233 -31.15 -0.60 -6.52
N PRO A 234 -30.86 0.49 -5.77
CA PRO A 234 -31.68 1.67 -5.79
C PRO A 234 -31.45 2.53 -7.04
N GLY A 235 -32.52 3.19 -7.53
CA GLY A 235 -32.42 4.18 -8.57
C GLY A 235 -31.83 3.63 -9.87
N GLU A 236 -30.73 4.26 -10.33
CA GLU A 236 -30.03 3.88 -11.57
C GLU A 236 -28.78 3.01 -11.31
N CYS A 237 -28.59 2.53 -10.07
CA CYS A 237 -27.46 1.66 -9.72
C CYS A 237 -27.52 0.35 -10.51
N ARG A 238 -26.40 0.00 -11.13
CA ARG A 238 -26.27 -1.20 -11.97
C ARG A 238 -24.93 -1.91 -11.69
N SER A 239 -24.89 -3.19 -12.03
CA SER A 239 -23.61 -3.91 -11.94
C SER A 239 -22.59 -3.35 -12.93
N SER A 240 -21.33 -3.36 -12.54
CA SER A 240 -20.24 -2.95 -13.41
C SER A 240 -20.15 -3.80 -14.69
N TYR A 241 -20.53 -5.07 -14.61
CA TYR A 241 -20.60 -5.95 -15.77
C TYR A 241 -21.62 -5.47 -16.81
N ASP A 242 -22.85 -5.17 -16.40
CA ASP A 242 -23.92 -4.76 -17.30
C ASP A 242 -23.63 -3.41 -17.96
N VAL A 243 -23.06 -2.46 -17.20
CA VAL A 243 -22.67 -1.15 -17.75
C VAL A 243 -21.51 -1.30 -18.74
N CYS A 244 -20.49 -2.11 -18.44
CA CYS A 244 -19.43 -2.40 -19.39
C CYS A 244 -19.92 -3.11 -20.65
N ALA A 245 -20.93 -4.01 -20.53
CA ALA A 245 -21.56 -4.66 -21.67
C ALA A 245 -22.29 -3.64 -22.58
N ASP A 246 -22.98 -2.66 -21.99
CA ASP A 246 -23.63 -1.60 -22.76
C ASP A 246 -22.61 -0.65 -23.42
N ILE A 247 -21.51 -0.34 -22.75
CA ILE A 247 -20.40 0.43 -23.35
C ILE A 247 -19.82 -0.36 -24.53
N ALA A 248 -19.55 -1.65 -24.35
CA ALA A 248 -19.05 -2.53 -25.42
C ALA A 248 -20.01 -2.60 -26.60
N ASP A 249 -21.34 -2.57 -26.35
CA ASP A 249 -22.39 -2.52 -27.41
C ASP A 249 -22.26 -1.27 -28.27
N LYS A 250 -21.99 -0.10 -27.67
CA LYS A 250 -21.77 1.16 -28.42
C LYS A 250 -20.58 1.09 -29.36
N PHE A 251 -19.58 0.25 -29.03
CA PHE A 251 -18.41 -0.02 -29.88
C PHE A 251 -18.63 -1.23 -30.83
N GLY A 252 -19.81 -1.86 -30.84
CA GLY A 252 -20.09 -3.07 -31.61
C GLY A 252 -19.27 -4.28 -31.14
N LYS A 253 -18.96 -4.34 -29.85
CA LYS A 253 -18.11 -5.37 -29.22
C LYS A 253 -18.81 -6.16 -28.12
N LYS A 254 -20.13 -6.02 -27.95
CA LYS A 254 -20.88 -6.67 -26.89
C LYS A 254 -20.67 -8.18 -26.87
N ASP A 255 -20.82 -8.84 -28.01
CA ASP A 255 -20.66 -10.30 -28.09
C ASP A 255 -19.24 -10.75 -27.76
N ALA A 256 -18.23 -9.99 -28.16
CA ALA A 256 -16.85 -10.27 -27.81
C ALA A 256 -16.53 -10.05 -26.33
N PHE A 257 -17.25 -9.12 -25.67
CA PHE A 257 -17.09 -8.85 -24.25
C PHE A 257 -17.84 -9.87 -23.39
N THR A 258 -19.08 -10.17 -23.74
CA THR A 258 -19.96 -11.00 -22.91
C THR A 258 -19.90 -12.49 -23.26
N GLU A 259 -19.51 -12.86 -24.48
CA GLU A 259 -19.67 -14.22 -25.04
C GLU A 259 -21.13 -14.73 -24.95
N GLY A 260 -22.10 -13.80 -24.93
CA GLY A 260 -23.51 -14.10 -24.71
C GLY A 260 -23.88 -14.51 -23.29
N LYS A 261 -22.97 -14.35 -22.33
CA LYS A 261 -23.15 -14.72 -20.93
C LYS A 261 -23.60 -13.54 -20.08
N THR A 262 -24.35 -13.83 -19.02
CA THR A 262 -24.66 -12.89 -17.94
C THR A 262 -23.55 -12.87 -16.88
N GLN A 263 -23.61 -11.95 -15.94
CA GLN A 263 -22.72 -11.94 -14.77
C GLN A 263 -22.82 -13.26 -13.98
N GLU A 264 -24.03 -13.78 -13.79
CA GLU A 264 -24.24 -15.06 -13.10
C GLU A 264 -23.60 -16.23 -13.86
N ASP A 265 -23.70 -16.27 -15.19
CA ASP A 265 -23.08 -17.32 -15.99
C ASP A 265 -21.56 -17.33 -15.83
N TRP A 266 -20.92 -16.17 -15.78
CA TRP A 266 -19.49 -16.05 -15.54
C TRP A 266 -19.09 -16.49 -14.13
N ILE A 267 -19.84 -16.09 -13.12
CA ILE A 267 -19.59 -16.48 -11.72
C ILE A 267 -19.75 -18.01 -11.60
N LYS A 268 -20.79 -18.59 -12.20
CA LYS A 268 -21.04 -20.02 -12.22
C LYS A 268 -19.90 -20.78 -12.90
N GLU A 269 -19.45 -20.34 -14.06
CA GLU A 269 -18.36 -20.97 -14.80
C GLU A 269 -17.05 -21.01 -13.98
N LEU A 270 -16.69 -19.88 -13.34
CA LEU A 270 -15.53 -19.80 -12.45
C LEU A 270 -15.66 -20.74 -11.26
N TYR A 271 -16.85 -20.77 -10.64
CA TYR A 271 -17.13 -21.65 -9.52
C TYR A 271 -17.00 -23.12 -9.90
N GLU A 272 -17.61 -23.52 -11.01
CA GLU A 272 -17.59 -24.91 -11.51
C GLU A 272 -16.18 -25.36 -11.91
N ALA A 273 -15.36 -24.44 -12.44
CA ALA A 273 -13.95 -24.72 -12.71
C ALA A 273 -13.18 -25.02 -11.40
N GLY A 274 -13.40 -24.23 -10.34
CA GLY A 274 -12.85 -24.47 -9.02
C GLY A 274 -13.36 -25.76 -8.39
N ALA A 275 -14.66 -26.04 -8.47
CA ALA A 275 -15.28 -27.25 -7.96
C ALA A 275 -14.74 -28.51 -8.66
N LYS A 276 -14.48 -28.43 -9.96
CA LYS A 276 -13.85 -29.52 -10.72
C LYS A 276 -12.43 -29.80 -10.23
N ALA A 277 -11.69 -28.77 -9.85
CA ALA A 277 -10.32 -28.91 -9.35
C ALA A 277 -10.28 -29.46 -7.91
N ASP A 278 -11.15 -29.01 -7.03
CA ASP A 278 -11.22 -29.49 -5.63
C ASP A 278 -11.94 -30.83 -5.46
N GLY A 279 -13.00 -31.05 -6.21
CA GLY A 279 -13.81 -32.30 -6.16
C GLY A 279 -14.67 -32.47 -4.89
N ASN A 280 -14.45 -31.67 -3.85
CA ASN A 280 -15.23 -31.68 -2.59
C ASN A 280 -16.17 -30.47 -2.45
N MET A 281 -16.08 -29.53 -3.36
CA MET A 281 -16.98 -28.38 -3.36
C MET A 281 -18.41 -28.81 -3.72
N PRO A 282 -19.42 -28.18 -3.10
CA PRO A 282 -20.83 -28.45 -3.46
C PRO A 282 -21.11 -28.04 -4.92
N THR A 283 -22.21 -28.53 -5.44
CA THR A 283 -22.72 -28.08 -6.75
C THR A 283 -23.08 -26.60 -6.72
N TRP A 284 -23.22 -26.00 -7.90
CA TRP A 284 -23.64 -24.58 -8.00
C TRP A 284 -24.96 -24.28 -7.28
N ASP A 285 -25.96 -25.15 -7.40
CA ASP A 285 -27.25 -24.95 -6.75
C ASP A 285 -27.15 -25.12 -5.23
N GLU A 286 -26.34 -26.05 -4.75
CA GLU A 286 -26.10 -26.24 -3.33
C GLU A 286 -25.36 -25.06 -2.71
N ILE A 287 -24.30 -24.52 -3.37
CA ILE A 287 -23.55 -23.35 -2.82
C ILE A 287 -24.42 -22.10 -2.83
N LYS A 288 -25.27 -21.89 -3.83
CA LYS A 288 -26.25 -20.78 -3.83
C LYS A 288 -27.22 -20.90 -2.66
N ALA A 289 -27.62 -22.11 -2.28
CA ALA A 289 -28.55 -22.32 -1.18
C ALA A 289 -27.88 -22.18 0.20
N GLN A 290 -26.68 -22.68 0.38
CA GLN A 290 -25.97 -22.66 1.68
C GLN A 290 -25.12 -21.40 1.88
N GLY A 291 -24.74 -20.70 0.84
CA GLY A 291 -24.01 -19.44 0.87
C GLY A 291 -22.50 -19.54 1.05
N VAL A 292 -21.97 -20.56 1.71
CA VAL A 292 -20.54 -20.67 2.01
C VAL A 292 -20.04 -22.12 2.01
N TYR A 293 -18.88 -22.33 1.40
CA TYR A 293 -18.10 -23.56 1.51
C TYR A 293 -16.73 -23.23 2.11
N LYS A 294 -16.31 -24.03 3.10
CA LYS A 294 -14.99 -23.93 3.73
C LYS A 294 -14.24 -25.24 3.60
N ARG A 295 -12.96 -25.14 3.31
CA ARG A 295 -12.01 -26.25 3.38
C ARG A 295 -10.91 -25.94 4.38
N THR A 296 -10.70 -26.81 5.35
CA THR A 296 -9.56 -26.73 6.27
C THR A 296 -8.27 -26.97 5.50
N LEU A 297 -7.24 -26.23 5.80
CA LEU A 297 -5.90 -26.37 5.26
C LEU A 297 -5.03 -27.11 6.25
N GLU A 298 -4.14 -27.95 5.75
CA GLU A 298 -3.06 -28.50 6.58
C GLU A 298 -2.05 -27.40 6.88
N PRO A 299 -1.46 -27.40 8.09
CA PRO A 299 -0.42 -26.44 8.44
C PRO A 299 0.74 -26.48 7.45
N ALA A 300 1.10 -25.34 6.90
CA ALA A 300 2.23 -25.21 6.01
C ALA A 300 3.42 -24.54 6.73
N ILE A 301 4.62 -24.97 6.40
CA ILE A 301 5.87 -24.36 6.88
C ILE A 301 6.51 -23.67 5.67
N GLY A 302 6.53 -22.35 5.68
CA GLY A 302 7.10 -21.56 4.59
C GLY A 302 8.58 -21.93 4.35
N LEU A 303 8.93 -22.15 3.08
CA LEU A 303 10.29 -22.51 2.64
C LEU A 303 10.87 -23.81 3.23
N VAL A 304 10.06 -24.71 3.77
CA VAL A 304 10.54 -25.99 4.33
C VAL A 304 11.22 -26.87 3.27
N ASP A 305 10.66 -26.92 2.06
CA ASP A 305 11.23 -27.72 0.96
C ASP A 305 12.57 -27.16 0.50
N PHE A 306 12.68 -25.86 0.37
CA PHE A 306 13.97 -25.19 0.09
C PHE A 306 15.01 -25.46 1.20
N ARG A 307 14.62 -25.36 2.47
CA ARG A 307 15.52 -25.65 3.59
C ARG A 307 15.98 -27.10 3.58
N THR A 308 15.10 -28.04 3.26
CA THR A 308 15.38 -29.47 3.26
C THR A 308 16.29 -29.89 2.14
N ASP A 309 16.05 -29.40 0.93
CA ASP A 309 16.86 -29.67 -0.26
C ASP A 309 16.81 -28.48 -1.23
N PRO A 310 17.71 -27.51 -1.07
CA PRO A 310 17.73 -26.29 -1.88
C PRO A 310 18.14 -26.53 -3.35
N VAL A 311 18.70 -27.70 -3.66
CA VAL A 311 19.05 -28.05 -5.05
C VAL A 311 17.83 -28.56 -5.79
N LYS A 312 17.03 -29.40 -5.12
CA LYS A 312 15.80 -29.96 -5.68
C LYS A 312 14.65 -28.94 -5.68
N ASN A 313 14.62 -28.06 -4.70
CA ASN A 313 13.58 -27.03 -4.51
C ASN A 313 14.21 -25.64 -4.47
N PRO A 314 14.79 -25.17 -5.59
CA PRO A 314 15.40 -23.83 -5.64
C PRO A 314 14.34 -22.74 -5.50
N LEU A 315 14.73 -21.60 -4.98
CA LEU A 315 13.90 -20.40 -5.00
C LEU A 315 13.77 -19.85 -6.43
N SER A 316 12.75 -19.03 -6.67
CA SER A 316 12.52 -18.35 -7.94
C SER A 316 13.49 -17.18 -8.22
N THR A 317 14.49 -16.99 -7.39
CA THR A 317 15.56 -16.01 -7.58
C THR A 317 16.51 -16.44 -8.69
N PRO A 318 17.25 -15.53 -9.36
CA PRO A 318 18.23 -15.88 -10.38
C PRO A 318 19.26 -16.94 -9.94
N SER A 319 19.69 -16.92 -8.68
CA SER A 319 20.64 -17.90 -8.15
C SER A 319 19.96 -19.19 -7.62
N GLY A 320 18.63 -19.23 -7.54
CA GLY A 320 17.89 -20.30 -6.87
C GLY A 320 18.05 -20.32 -5.35
N LYS A 321 18.65 -19.28 -4.75
CA LYS A 321 18.99 -19.17 -3.32
C LYS A 321 18.45 -17.85 -2.75
N ILE A 322 18.56 -17.66 -1.43
CA ILE A 322 18.30 -16.37 -0.79
C ILE A 322 19.39 -15.39 -1.24
N GLU A 323 18.99 -14.33 -1.93
CA GLU A 323 19.88 -13.28 -2.42
C GLU A 323 19.87 -12.08 -1.46
N ILE A 324 20.88 -11.97 -0.60
CA ILE A 324 21.05 -10.81 0.26
C ILE A 324 21.59 -9.63 -0.57
N TYR A 325 22.60 -9.88 -1.41
CA TYR A 325 23.03 -8.97 -2.47
C TYR A 325 22.25 -9.29 -3.74
N SER A 326 21.61 -8.29 -4.33
CA SER A 326 20.86 -8.41 -5.58
C SER A 326 21.62 -7.72 -6.73
N GLU A 327 22.08 -8.50 -7.69
CA GLU A 327 22.71 -7.98 -8.91
C GLU A 327 21.70 -7.18 -9.75
N GLN A 328 20.43 -7.59 -9.76
CA GLN A 328 19.37 -6.85 -10.44
C GLN A 328 19.16 -5.45 -9.85
N LEU A 329 19.19 -5.31 -8.52
CA LEU A 329 19.12 -3.99 -7.90
C LEU A 329 20.36 -3.15 -8.13
N ALA A 330 21.53 -3.76 -8.23
CA ALA A 330 22.77 -3.05 -8.59
C ALA A 330 22.69 -2.52 -10.02
N GLU A 331 22.13 -3.28 -10.96
CA GLU A 331 21.90 -2.85 -12.33
C GLU A 331 20.85 -1.73 -12.42
N ILE A 332 19.73 -1.87 -11.71
CA ILE A 332 18.70 -0.83 -11.63
C ILE A 332 19.31 0.46 -11.07
N ALA A 333 20.07 0.38 -9.98
CA ALA A 333 20.75 1.53 -9.38
C ALA A 333 21.74 2.24 -10.34
N ALA A 334 22.33 1.50 -11.25
CA ALA A 334 23.27 2.04 -12.23
C ALA A 334 22.59 2.63 -13.48
N THR A 335 21.33 2.29 -13.76
CA THR A 335 20.65 2.60 -15.01
C THR A 335 19.44 3.51 -14.87
N TRP A 336 18.81 3.52 -13.67
CA TRP A 336 17.62 4.35 -13.44
C TRP A 336 17.99 5.80 -13.14
N GLU A 337 17.11 6.68 -13.56
CA GLU A 337 17.15 8.10 -13.21
C GLU A 337 16.45 8.27 -11.86
N LEU A 338 17.21 8.71 -10.84
CA LEU A 338 16.73 8.90 -9.48
C LEU A 338 16.63 10.38 -9.15
N GLU A 339 15.67 10.73 -8.28
CA GLU A 339 15.58 12.06 -7.68
C GLU A 339 16.79 12.33 -6.77
N GLU A 340 17.10 13.61 -6.56
CA GLU A 340 18.20 14.01 -5.69
C GLU A 340 18.01 13.43 -4.27
N GLY A 341 19.02 12.73 -3.77
CA GLY A 341 19.02 12.07 -2.46
C GLY A 341 18.36 10.68 -2.44
N ASP A 342 17.75 10.24 -3.53
CA ASP A 342 17.24 8.87 -3.64
C ASP A 342 18.37 7.88 -3.93
N VAL A 343 18.24 6.69 -3.38
CA VAL A 343 19.19 5.59 -3.61
C VAL A 343 18.45 4.27 -3.78
N ILE A 344 19.02 3.40 -4.61
CA ILE A 344 18.63 1.99 -4.73
C ILE A 344 19.85 1.17 -4.36
N ASN A 345 19.73 0.33 -3.34
CA ASN A 345 20.86 -0.41 -2.80
C ASN A 345 20.76 -1.90 -3.15
N PRO A 346 21.86 -2.54 -3.55
CA PRO A 346 21.86 -3.99 -3.80
C PRO A 346 21.67 -4.83 -2.53
N ILE A 347 21.96 -4.27 -1.34
CA ILE A 347 21.70 -4.83 -0.03
C ILE A 347 20.79 -3.89 0.78
N PRO A 348 20.08 -4.36 1.82
CA PRO A 348 19.37 -3.46 2.73
C PRO A 348 20.35 -2.57 3.48
N VAL A 349 20.24 -1.25 3.34
CA VAL A 349 21.03 -0.28 4.09
C VAL A 349 20.12 0.75 4.75
N PHE A 350 20.59 1.37 5.82
CA PHE A 350 19.92 2.53 6.39
C PHE A 350 20.22 3.75 5.51
N THR A 351 19.18 4.34 4.97
CA THR A 351 19.25 5.58 4.22
C THR A 351 18.30 6.58 4.84
N PRO A 352 18.79 7.77 5.28
CA PRO A 352 17.90 8.85 5.70
C PRO A 352 16.91 9.19 4.58
N GLY A 353 15.63 9.30 4.93
CA GLY A 353 14.61 9.71 3.97
C GLY A 353 14.67 11.21 3.66
N PHE A 354 14.11 11.62 2.51
CA PHE A 354 13.99 13.05 2.18
C PHE A 354 13.05 13.78 3.15
N GLN A 355 12.07 13.11 3.71
CA GLN A 355 11.24 13.53 4.83
C GLN A 355 11.14 12.39 5.83
N GLY A 356 11.91 12.43 6.88
CA GLY A 356 11.96 11.43 7.91
C GLY A 356 12.26 12.07 9.27
N TYR A 357 12.45 11.25 10.29
CA TYR A 357 12.73 11.73 11.64
C TYR A 357 13.94 12.68 11.72
N GLY A 358 14.98 12.46 10.93
CA GLY A 358 16.16 13.32 10.85
C GLY A 358 16.05 14.52 9.91
N SER A 359 14.91 14.74 9.26
CA SER A 359 14.72 15.78 8.24
C SER A 359 13.92 16.99 8.75
N VAL A 360 13.56 17.01 10.04
CA VAL A 360 12.83 18.14 10.64
C VAL A 360 13.68 19.43 10.60
N THR A 361 13.00 20.56 10.46
CA THR A 361 13.61 21.89 10.36
C THR A 361 13.02 22.82 11.42
N ASP A 362 13.57 24.03 11.58
CA ASP A 362 13.00 25.02 12.47
C ASP A 362 11.57 25.43 12.03
N GLU A 363 11.29 25.42 10.73
CA GLU A 363 9.97 25.72 10.19
C GLU A 363 8.98 24.54 10.38
N TYR A 364 9.46 23.30 10.22
CA TYR A 364 8.67 22.07 10.39
C TYR A 364 9.33 21.15 11.42
N PRO A 365 9.19 21.47 12.73
CA PRO A 365 9.99 20.85 13.79
C PRO A 365 9.48 19.48 14.26
N LEU A 366 8.37 18.99 13.72
CA LEU A 366 7.78 17.72 14.11
C LEU A 366 7.77 16.76 12.94
N TYR A 367 8.10 15.51 13.23
CA TYR A 367 7.82 14.39 12.34
C TYR A 367 6.33 14.01 12.45
N CYS A 368 5.68 13.80 11.31
CA CYS A 368 4.29 13.36 11.28
C CYS A 368 4.18 12.00 10.59
N THR A 369 3.52 11.05 11.25
CA THR A 369 3.28 9.71 10.72
C THR A 369 1.79 9.42 10.64
N GLY A 370 1.38 8.67 9.61
CA GLY A 370 0.02 8.14 9.50
C GLY A 370 -0.14 6.82 10.28
N PHE A 371 -1.36 6.51 10.68
CA PHE A 371 -1.74 5.21 11.23
C PHE A 371 -3.18 4.87 10.87
N HIS A 372 -3.56 3.59 11.00
CA HIS A 372 -4.92 3.15 10.70
C HIS A 372 -5.94 3.71 11.67
N HIS A 373 -7.04 4.24 11.15
CA HIS A 373 -8.20 4.65 11.94
C HIS A 373 -8.97 3.43 12.44
N LYS A 374 -9.57 3.50 13.65
CA LYS A 374 -10.24 2.35 14.25
C LYS A 374 -11.55 1.95 13.58
N SER A 375 -12.28 2.91 13.01
CA SER A 375 -13.61 2.69 12.43
C SER A 375 -13.65 2.81 10.91
N ARG A 376 -12.50 2.95 10.25
CA ARG A 376 -12.39 3.00 8.79
C ARG A 376 -11.36 2.00 8.29
N THR A 377 -11.56 1.50 7.07
CA THR A 377 -10.53 0.81 6.30
C THR A 377 -10.09 1.75 5.19
N HIS A 378 -8.91 2.38 5.38
CA HIS A 378 -8.47 3.49 4.53
C HIS A 378 -9.54 4.60 4.48
N SER A 379 -10.07 4.96 3.31
CA SER A 379 -11.13 5.95 3.16
C SER A 379 -12.55 5.36 3.09
N SER A 380 -12.70 4.03 3.22
CA SER A 380 -14.00 3.37 3.24
C SER A 380 -14.77 3.76 4.49
N PHE A 381 -16.09 3.90 4.35
CA PHE A 381 -17.03 4.22 5.43
C PHE A 381 -16.90 5.64 6.03
N GLY A 382 -16.13 6.55 5.41
CA GLY A 382 -16.00 7.93 5.85
C GLY A 382 -17.28 8.76 5.81
N PHE A 383 -18.34 8.23 5.19
CA PHE A 383 -19.67 8.83 5.10
C PHE A 383 -20.65 8.35 6.17
N ILE A 384 -20.23 7.48 7.11
CA ILE A 384 -21.09 6.90 8.14
C ILE A 384 -20.89 7.62 9.47
N PRO A 385 -21.81 8.54 9.88
CA PRO A 385 -21.63 9.36 11.10
C PRO A 385 -21.55 8.53 12.40
N GLU A 386 -22.20 7.38 12.43
CA GLU A 386 -22.17 6.49 13.59
C GLU A 386 -20.77 5.94 13.86
N LEU A 387 -19.99 5.71 12.81
CA LEU A 387 -18.61 5.25 12.94
C LEU A 387 -17.67 6.35 13.44
N GLU A 388 -17.93 7.61 13.14
CA GLU A 388 -17.20 8.74 13.72
C GLU A 388 -17.42 8.87 15.23
N GLN A 389 -18.59 8.48 15.74
CA GLN A 389 -18.87 8.46 17.17
C GLN A 389 -18.05 7.39 17.91
N VAL A 390 -17.68 6.31 17.23
CA VAL A 390 -16.82 5.24 17.79
C VAL A 390 -15.37 5.68 17.91
N ALA A 391 -14.86 6.40 16.91
CA ALA A 391 -13.51 6.94 16.90
C ALA A 391 -13.48 8.23 16.08
N ARG A 392 -13.02 9.32 16.72
CA ARG A 392 -12.87 10.61 16.06
C ARG A 392 -11.60 10.69 15.24
N GLN A 393 -11.63 11.53 14.21
CA GLN A 393 -10.41 11.95 13.49
C GLN A 393 -9.65 12.93 14.39
N GLN A 394 -8.62 12.45 15.07
CA GLN A 394 -7.84 13.25 16.03
C GLN A 394 -6.35 13.07 15.80
N LEU A 395 -5.63 14.17 15.87
CA LEU A 395 -4.18 14.19 15.87
C LEU A 395 -3.66 13.77 17.26
N TRP A 396 -2.74 12.80 17.29
CA TRP A 396 -2.02 12.44 18.52
C TRP A 396 -0.78 13.30 18.68
N ILE A 397 -0.62 13.88 19.86
CA ILE A 397 0.54 14.71 20.22
C ILE A 397 1.04 14.32 21.61
N ASN A 398 2.37 14.24 21.77
CA ASN A 398 2.96 13.96 23.09
C ASN A 398 2.71 15.11 24.07
N PRO A 399 2.48 14.82 25.40
CA PRO A 399 2.27 15.86 26.41
C PRO A 399 3.33 16.95 26.45
N ALA A 400 4.62 16.62 26.28
CA ALA A 400 5.70 17.62 26.28
C ALA A 400 5.62 18.57 25.06
N ASP A 401 5.28 18.02 23.89
CA ASP A 401 5.10 18.82 22.67
C ASP A 401 3.84 19.71 22.75
N ALA A 402 2.78 19.19 23.34
CA ALA A 402 1.54 19.91 23.53
C ALA A 402 1.70 21.07 24.53
N GLU A 403 2.35 20.84 25.69
CA GLU A 403 2.61 21.85 26.71
C GLU A 403 3.44 23.00 26.14
N SER A 404 4.50 22.71 25.41
CA SER A 404 5.38 23.74 24.79
C SER A 404 4.66 24.64 23.77
N ARG A 405 3.49 24.22 23.28
CA ARG A 405 2.66 24.92 22.28
C ARG A 405 1.34 25.41 22.83
N GLY A 406 1.05 25.20 24.12
CA GLY A 406 -0.20 25.57 24.75
C GLY A 406 -1.42 24.82 24.20
N ILE A 407 -1.24 23.58 23.75
CA ILE A 407 -2.28 22.74 23.14
C ILE A 407 -2.85 21.79 24.23
N ALA A 408 -4.16 21.70 24.31
CA ALA A 408 -4.88 20.76 25.15
C ALA A 408 -5.70 19.77 24.29
N SER A 409 -6.05 18.62 24.88
CA SER A 409 -6.99 17.70 24.21
C SER A 409 -8.32 18.38 23.95
N GLY A 410 -8.84 18.24 22.71
CA GLY A 410 -10.07 18.88 22.26
C GLY A 410 -9.85 20.24 21.57
N ASP A 411 -8.65 20.80 21.64
CA ASP A 411 -8.33 22.01 20.86
C ASP A 411 -8.31 21.68 19.36
N THR A 412 -8.85 22.56 18.53
CA THR A 412 -8.60 22.55 17.09
C THR A 412 -7.22 23.12 16.81
N VAL A 413 -6.43 22.38 16.05
CA VAL A 413 -5.08 22.77 15.66
C VAL A 413 -4.94 22.84 14.14
N ALA A 414 -4.09 23.75 13.70
CA ALA A 414 -3.59 23.81 12.35
C ALA A 414 -2.32 22.96 12.24
N VAL A 415 -2.29 22.05 11.28
CA VAL A 415 -1.09 21.29 10.94
C VAL A 415 -0.67 21.68 9.53
N LYS A 416 0.55 22.15 9.37
CA LYS A 416 1.10 22.59 8.10
C LYS A 416 2.35 21.81 7.74
N SER A 417 2.45 21.43 6.49
CA SER A 417 3.62 20.83 5.85
C SER A 417 4.03 21.62 4.60
N PRO A 418 5.13 21.27 3.93
CA PRO A 418 5.44 21.84 2.62
C PRO A 418 4.36 21.65 1.55
N ALA A 419 3.52 20.58 1.66
CA ALA A 419 2.48 20.24 0.69
C ALA A 419 1.14 20.95 0.94
N GLY A 420 0.80 21.26 2.21
CA GLY A 420 -0.48 21.88 2.52
C GLY A 420 -0.77 22.04 3.99
N GLU A 421 -2.02 22.36 4.30
CA GLU A 421 -2.50 22.64 5.67
C GLU A 421 -3.84 21.94 5.94
N ILE A 422 -3.99 21.39 7.14
CA ILE A 422 -5.24 20.80 7.64
C ILE A 422 -5.66 21.40 8.97
N ARG A 423 -6.95 21.29 9.31
CA ARG A 423 -7.49 21.51 10.65
C ARG A 423 -7.92 20.19 11.26
N ILE A 424 -7.55 19.96 12.52
CA ILE A 424 -7.84 18.69 13.20
C ILE A 424 -7.92 18.90 14.71
N GLU A 425 -8.76 18.13 15.40
CA GLU A 425 -8.84 18.10 16.86
C GLU A 425 -7.61 17.40 17.45
N ALA A 426 -6.97 17.97 18.46
CA ALA A 426 -5.82 17.37 19.14
C ALA A 426 -6.22 16.39 20.24
N LEU A 427 -5.50 15.28 20.34
CA LEU A 427 -5.51 14.31 21.44
C LEU A 427 -4.12 14.27 22.08
N VAL A 428 -3.97 14.86 23.25
CA VAL A 428 -2.72 14.79 24.02
C VAL A 428 -2.58 13.42 24.67
N THR A 429 -1.54 12.67 24.29
CA THR A 429 -1.36 11.28 24.71
C THR A 429 0.10 10.87 24.81
N PRO A 430 0.52 10.13 25.87
CA PRO A 430 1.88 9.59 25.95
C PRO A 430 2.12 8.37 25.05
N ARG A 431 1.15 7.98 24.22
CA ARG A 431 1.27 6.85 23.30
C ARG A 431 2.12 7.17 22.05
N ILE A 432 2.48 8.42 21.86
CA ILE A 432 3.38 8.87 20.82
C ILE A 432 4.62 9.51 21.45
N ILE A 433 5.79 9.31 20.84
CA ILE A 433 7.06 9.84 21.36
C ILE A 433 7.15 11.36 21.16
N PRO A 434 7.91 12.09 21.99
CA PRO A 434 8.19 13.50 21.76
C PRO A 434 8.83 13.75 20.38
N GLY A 435 8.52 14.90 19.78
CA GLY A 435 8.98 15.27 18.45
C GLY A 435 8.21 14.62 17.29
N THR A 436 7.19 13.82 17.63
CA THR A 436 6.36 13.11 16.63
C THR A 436 4.88 13.37 16.87
N ILE A 437 4.14 13.60 15.79
CA ILE A 437 2.68 13.62 15.80
C ILE A 437 2.12 12.49 14.93
N GLY A 438 0.92 12.02 15.26
CA GLY A 438 0.26 10.97 14.53
C GLY A 438 -1.11 11.39 14.02
N ILE A 439 -1.41 11.12 12.74
CA ILE A 439 -2.70 11.44 12.13
C ILE A 439 -3.32 10.15 11.54
N PRO A 440 -4.58 9.80 11.91
CA PRO A 440 -5.24 8.66 11.30
C PRO A 440 -5.46 8.87 9.80
N GLN A 441 -5.07 7.89 8.99
CA GLN A 441 -5.25 7.95 7.53
C GLN A 441 -6.71 7.73 7.11
N GLY A 442 -7.03 8.12 5.86
CA GLY A 442 -8.30 7.80 5.21
C GLY A 442 -9.44 8.76 5.51
N ALA A 443 -9.20 9.88 6.19
CA ALA A 443 -10.19 10.96 6.26
C ALA A 443 -10.47 11.51 4.86
N TRP A 444 -11.71 11.88 4.58
CA TRP A 444 -12.09 12.49 3.32
C TRP A 444 -11.65 13.94 3.26
N HIS A 445 -11.09 14.32 2.13
CA HIS A 445 -10.65 15.69 1.89
C HIS A 445 -11.85 16.65 1.81
N LYS A 446 -11.74 17.79 2.50
CA LYS A 446 -12.77 18.83 2.55
C LYS A 446 -12.13 20.21 2.62
N ALA A 447 -11.74 20.75 1.48
CA ALA A 447 -11.19 22.09 1.38
C ALA A 447 -11.95 22.92 0.33
N ASP A 448 -11.89 24.25 0.46
CA ASP A 448 -12.22 25.16 -0.62
C ASP A 448 -11.01 25.30 -1.55
N MET A 449 -11.03 24.52 -2.64
CA MET A 449 -9.89 24.47 -3.57
C MET A 449 -9.72 25.75 -4.39
N ASN A 450 -10.72 26.63 -4.42
CA ASN A 450 -10.63 27.96 -5.03
C ASN A 450 -10.29 29.07 -4.01
N GLY A 451 -10.30 28.72 -2.71
CA GLY A 451 -10.01 29.61 -1.60
C GLY A 451 -8.63 29.39 -0.99
N ASP A 452 -8.60 29.15 0.31
CA ASP A 452 -7.35 29.01 1.09
C ASP A 452 -6.75 27.58 1.03
N ARG A 453 -7.49 26.61 0.52
CA ARG A 453 -7.12 25.20 0.40
C ARG A 453 -6.81 24.52 1.74
N VAL A 454 -7.29 25.08 2.85
CA VAL A 454 -7.16 24.46 4.17
C VAL A 454 -8.15 23.28 4.26
N ASP A 455 -7.64 22.10 4.53
CA ASP A 455 -8.48 20.91 4.59
C ASP A 455 -9.09 20.70 5.98
N GLU A 456 -10.39 20.98 6.08
CA GLU A 456 -11.21 20.78 7.27
C GLU A 456 -11.62 19.30 7.48
N GLY A 457 -11.35 18.44 6.51
CA GLY A 457 -11.58 17.00 6.60
C GLY A 457 -10.43 16.24 7.27
N ALA A 458 -9.29 16.90 7.42
CA ALA A 458 -8.06 16.34 8.00
C ALA A 458 -7.54 15.09 7.27
N CYS A 459 -7.55 15.13 5.93
CA CYS A 459 -6.93 14.11 5.10
C CYS A 459 -5.41 14.24 5.16
N VAL A 460 -4.73 13.19 5.64
CA VAL A 460 -3.26 13.21 5.79
C VAL A 460 -2.53 13.41 4.46
N ASN A 461 -3.15 13.05 3.33
CA ASN A 461 -2.57 13.22 2.01
C ASN A 461 -2.42 14.70 1.58
N THR A 462 -3.17 15.61 2.21
CA THR A 462 -2.96 17.06 2.06
C THR A 462 -1.59 17.50 2.57
N LEU A 463 -1.05 16.78 3.56
CA LEU A 463 0.25 17.08 4.17
C LEU A 463 1.42 16.30 3.53
N THR A 464 1.13 15.27 2.76
CA THR A 464 2.16 14.38 2.21
C THR A 464 2.70 14.96 0.91
N THR A 465 4.02 15.11 0.80
CA THR A 465 4.67 15.50 -0.47
C THR A 465 4.50 14.40 -1.51
N TYR A 466 4.19 14.77 -2.74
CA TYR A 466 4.15 13.84 -3.86
C TYR A 466 5.58 13.46 -4.28
N ARG A 467 6.04 12.31 -3.81
CA ARG A 467 7.33 11.76 -4.18
C ARG A 467 7.27 10.22 -4.11
N PRO A 468 7.29 9.51 -5.23
CA PRO A 468 7.33 8.06 -5.24
C PRO A 468 8.58 7.52 -4.58
N THR A 469 8.52 6.31 -4.01
CA THR A 469 9.72 5.64 -3.52
C THR A 469 10.63 5.24 -4.69
N PRO A 470 11.97 5.23 -4.49
CA PRO A 470 12.94 5.13 -5.58
C PRO A 470 12.79 3.87 -6.44
N LEU A 471 12.62 2.72 -5.80
CA LEU A 471 12.57 1.42 -6.50
C LEU A 471 11.18 1.10 -7.04
N ALA A 472 10.15 1.18 -6.19
CA ALA A 472 8.82 0.74 -6.58
C ALA A 472 8.10 1.73 -7.50
N LYS A 473 8.41 3.03 -7.44
CA LYS A 473 7.71 4.12 -8.17
C LYS A 473 6.18 4.13 -8.01
N GLY A 474 5.57 2.97 -7.76
CA GLY A 474 4.15 2.77 -7.49
C GLY A 474 3.77 2.85 -6.00
N ASN A 475 4.69 3.27 -5.14
CA ASN A 475 4.47 3.42 -3.71
C ASN A 475 4.79 4.85 -3.26
N GLY A 476 4.00 5.40 -2.36
CA GLY A 476 4.20 6.71 -1.78
C GLY A 476 4.57 6.63 -0.30
N PRO A 477 5.47 7.49 0.19
CA PRO A 477 5.86 7.55 1.59
C PRO A 477 4.78 8.25 2.44
N ALA A 478 3.60 7.67 2.50
CA ALA A 478 2.41 8.24 3.14
C ALA A 478 2.57 8.49 4.66
N HIS A 479 3.63 7.94 5.27
CA HIS A 479 3.92 8.05 6.70
C HIS A 479 5.20 8.83 6.99
N SER A 480 5.77 9.52 6.00
CA SER A 480 6.97 10.36 6.14
C SER A 480 6.63 11.80 5.80
N ILE A 481 6.34 12.60 6.83
CA ILE A 481 5.92 14.00 6.69
C ILE A 481 6.67 14.81 7.75
N ILE A 482 7.11 16.02 7.41
CA ILE A 482 7.56 17.03 8.38
C ILE A 482 6.48 18.09 8.53
N ALA A 483 6.22 18.55 9.74
CA ALA A 483 5.09 19.43 10.01
C ALA A 483 5.36 20.45 11.10
N GLN A 484 4.63 21.56 11.02
CA GLN A 484 4.40 22.55 12.07
C GLN A 484 2.99 22.39 12.61
N ILE A 485 2.82 22.60 13.91
CA ILE A 485 1.50 22.60 14.55
C ILE A 485 1.32 23.86 15.39
N THR A 486 0.17 24.50 15.23
CA THR A 486 -0.24 25.66 16.01
C THR A 486 -1.71 25.52 16.46
N LYS A 487 -2.08 26.17 17.54
CA LYS A 487 -3.49 26.30 17.91
C LYS A 487 -4.20 27.14 16.86
N ALA A 488 -5.36 26.66 16.35
CA ALA A 488 -6.15 27.34 15.32
C ALA A 488 -7.06 28.41 15.89
#